data_e69e2eb24d3b7d3ad02bd7d1541aca6f
#
_entry.id   e69e2eb24d3b7d3ad02bd7d1541aca6f
#
_cell.length_a   1.000
_cell.length_b   1.000
_cell.length_c   1.000
_cell.angle_alpha   90.00
_cell.angle_beta   90.00
_cell.angle_gamma   90.00
#
_symmetry.space_group_name_H-M   'P 1'
#
loop_
_entity.id
_entity.type
_entity.pdbx_description
1 polymer ?
#
loop_
_entity_poly.entity_id
_entity_poly.type
_entity_poly.pdbx_seq_one_letter_code
_entity_poly.pdbx_strand_id
1 'polypeptide(L)'
;MVSYALSLQGAPYRYGKSSPAEGFDCSGFVKHVYEHQGISLPRTVQGMAQSLNQVPKNELHSGDLVFFNINGKPFSHVGIYVSDSQFIHAPSQRTGKVLVSSLKNRYWEERFICARRP
;
A
#
# COMPACT_ATOMS: atom_id res chain seq x y z
N MET A 1 8.71 -11.11 2.85
CA MET A 1 7.58 -10.48 2.19
C MET A 1 7.88 -9.02 1.85
N VAL A 2 8.30 -8.22 2.83
CA VAL A 2 8.67 -6.83 2.57
C VAL A 2 9.88 -6.73 1.63
N SER A 3 10.83 -7.67 1.70
CA SER A 3 11.95 -7.71 0.76
C SER A 3 11.49 -7.80 -0.68
N TYR A 4 10.48 -8.63 -0.95
CA TYR A 4 9.94 -8.74 -2.29
C TYR A 4 9.29 -7.42 -2.73
N ALA A 5 8.51 -6.80 -1.84
CA ALA A 5 7.90 -5.51 -2.13
C ALA A 5 8.96 -4.46 -2.47
N LEU A 6 10.05 -4.41 -1.68
CA LEU A 6 11.14 -3.46 -1.92
C LEU A 6 11.84 -3.72 -3.25
N SER A 7 11.90 -4.98 -3.69
CA SER A 7 12.50 -5.32 -4.98
C SER A 7 11.71 -4.77 -6.17
N LEU A 8 10.46 -4.38 -5.95
CA LEU A 8 9.59 -3.83 -6.99
C LEU A 8 9.66 -2.30 -7.08
N GLN A 9 10.54 -1.65 -6.29
CA GLN A 9 10.74 -0.20 -6.39
C GLN A 9 11.09 0.18 -7.83
N GLY A 10 10.50 1.27 -8.31
CA GLY A 10 10.73 1.73 -9.67
C GLY A 10 9.77 1.14 -10.71
N ALA A 11 9.00 0.09 -10.34
CA ALA A 11 8.01 -0.46 -11.27
C ALA A 11 6.99 0.64 -11.61
N PRO A 12 6.52 0.71 -12.88
CA PRO A 12 5.67 1.80 -13.30
C PRO A 12 4.27 1.75 -12.66
N TYR A 13 3.75 2.93 -12.34
CA TYR A 13 2.35 3.04 -11.96
C TYR A 13 1.47 2.91 -13.19
N ARG A 14 0.46 2.04 -13.14
CA ARG A 14 -0.52 1.86 -14.21
C ARG A 14 -1.89 1.60 -13.61
N TYR A 15 -2.82 2.50 -13.86
CA TYR A 15 -4.18 2.37 -13.35
C TYR A 15 -4.80 1.04 -13.80
N GLY A 16 -5.42 0.33 -12.85
CA GLY A 16 -6.10 -0.93 -13.13
C GLY A 16 -5.20 -2.14 -13.31
N LYS A 17 -3.88 -1.98 -13.21
CA LYS A 17 -2.93 -3.09 -13.41
C LYS A 17 -2.38 -3.62 -12.10
N SER A 18 -1.93 -4.86 -12.12
CA SER A 18 -1.49 -5.56 -10.91
C SER A 18 -0.39 -6.59 -11.18
N SER A 19 0.49 -6.33 -12.13
CA SER A 19 1.61 -7.25 -12.44
C SER A 19 2.90 -6.48 -12.71
N PRO A 20 4.07 -7.10 -12.46
CA PRO A 20 5.35 -6.45 -12.77
C PRO A 20 5.50 -6.11 -14.25
N ALA A 21 4.91 -6.92 -15.12
CA ALA A 21 5.03 -6.71 -16.57
C ALA A 21 4.24 -5.50 -17.05
N GLU A 22 3.06 -5.27 -16.44
CA GLU A 22 2.16 -4.20 -16.88
C GLU A 22 2.24 -2.95 -15.99
N GLY A 23 2.78 -3.09 -14.78
CA GLY A 23 2.79 -2.03 -13.78
C GLY A 23 1.71 -2.25 -12.73
N PHE A 24 1.59 -1.29 -11.80
CA PHE A 24 0.69 -1.42 -10.66
C PHE A 24 -0.06 -0.12 -10.39
N ASP A 25 -1.34 -0.23 -10.00
CA ASP A 25 -1.96 0.83 -9.21
C ASP A 25 -1.75 0.50 -7.72
N CYS A 26 -2.28 1.33 -6.81
CA CYS A 26 -1.97 1.16 -5.38
C CYS A 26 -2.43 -0.18 -4.82
N SER A 27 -3.68 -0.56 -5.04
CA SER A 27 -4.20 -1.83 -4.54
C SER A 27 -3.66 -3.02 -5.34
N GLY A 28 -3.38 -2.82 -6.63
CA GLY A 28 -2.78 -3.85 -7.47
C GLY A 28 -1.39 -4.24 -6.99
N PHE A 29 -0.60 -3.26 -6.56
CA PHE A 29 0.71 -3.51 -5.99
C PHE A 29 0.61 -4.35 -4.71
N VAL A 30 -0.23 -3.93 -3.78
CA VAL A 30 -0.42 -4.64 -2.51
C VAL A 30 -0.92 -6.06 -2.75
N LYS A 31 -1.92 -6.21 -3.60
CA LYS A 31 -2.47 -7.52 -3.93
C LYS A 31 -1.41 -8.45 -4.53
N HIS A 32 -0.61 -7.95 -5.45
CA HIS A 32 0.45 -8.73 -6.08
C HIS A 32 1.48 -9.22 -5.07
N VAL A 33 1.93 -8.33 -4.18
CA VAL A 33 2.92 -8.69 -3.17
C VAL A 33 2.39 -9.80 -2.27
N TYR A 34 1.15 -9.69 -1.83
CA TYR A 34 0.56 -10.70 -0.95
C TYR A 34 0.26 -12.01 -1.66
N GLU A 35 -0.14 -11.96 -2.92
CA GLU A 35 -0.30 -13.19 -3.72
C GLU A 35 1.00 -13.95 -3.86
N HIS A 36 2.12 -13.25 -3.97
CA HIS A 36 3.45 -13.86 -3.98
C HIS A 36 3.73 -14.61 -2.67
N GLN A 37 3.05 -14.25 -1.59
CA GLN A 37 3.15 -14.92 -0.29
C GLN A 37 2.05 -15.98 -0.08
N GLY A 38 1.23 -16.24 -1.10
CA GLY A 38 0.13 -17.19 -0.99
C GLY A 38 -1.11 -16.64 -0.33
N ILE A 39 -1.21 -15.34 -0.15
CA ILE A 39 -2.37 -14.69 0.49
C ILE A 39 -3.15 -13.92 -0.57
N SER A 40 -4.42 -14.27 -0.75
CA SER A 40 -5.30 -13.59 -1.69
C SER A 40 -6.03 -12.45 -0.99
N LEU A 41 -5.83 -11.22 -1.47
CA LEU A 41 -6.49 -10.03 -0.95
C LEU A 41 -7.56 -9.54 -1.93
N PRO A 42 -8.59 -8.81 -1.44
CA PRO A 42 -9.52 -8.14 -2.35
C PRO A 42 -8.78 -7.19 -3.29
N ARG A 43 -9.37 -6.95 -4.45
CA ARG A 43 -8.74 -6.12 -5.49
C ARG A 43 -8.78 -4.62 -5.19
N THR A 44 -9.71 -4.17 -4.35
CA THR A 44 -9.91 -2.75 -4.08
C THR A 44 -9.42 -2.36 -2.69
N VAL A 45 -9.09 -1.07 -2.55
CA VAL A 45 -8.68 -0.51 -1.25
C VAL A 45 -9.77 -0.71 -0.21
N GLN A 46 -11.03 -0.40 -0.56
CA GLN A 46 -12.16 -0.55 0.35
C GLN A 46 -12.37 -2.00 0.76
N GLY A 47 -12.26 -2.93 -0.18
CA GLY A 47 -12.38 -4.35 0.10
C GLY A 47 -11.32 -4.84 1.07
N MET A 48 -10.08 -4.40 0.90
CA MET A 48 -8.99 -4.73 1.82
C MET A 48 -9.28 -4.19 3.21
N ALA A 49 -9.70 -2.93 3.31
CA ALA A 49 -9.98 -2.30 4.60
C ALA A 49 -11.12 -2.99 5.34
N GLN A 50 -12.13 -3.48 4.63
CA GLN A 50 -13.29 -4.12 5.24
C GLN A 50 -13.05 -5.55 5.70
N SER A 51 -12.09 -6.24 5.10
CA SER A 51 -11.89 -7.68 5.34
C SER A 51 -10.75 -8.03 6.28
N LEU A 52 -9.96 -7.05 6.70
CA LEU A 52 -8.78 -7.30 7.52
C LEU A 52 -8.90 -6.73 8.93
N ASN A 53 -8.14 -7.31 9.87
CA ASN A 53 -8.15 -6.88 11.26
C ASN A 53 -7.43 -5.54 11.43
N GLN A 54 -8.02 -4.64 12.21
CA GLN A 54 -7.43 -3.35 12.49
C GLN A 54 -6.22 -3.47 13.43
N VAL A 55 -5.20 -2.65 13.18
CA VAL A 55 -3.98 -2.59 13.98
C VAL A 55 -3.80 -1.14 14.46
N PRO A 56 -3.52 -0.92 15.76
CA PRO A 56 -3.21 0.43 16.24
C PRO A 56 -1.97 1.01 15.55
N LYS A 57 -1.98 2.31 15.29
CA LYS A 57 -0.87 2.97 14.61
C LYS A 57 0.47 2.81 15.34
N ASN A 58 0.43 2.73 16.67
CA ASN A 58 1.64 2.56 17.48
C ASN A 58 2.10 1.10 17.59
N GLU A 59 1.44 0.16 16.90
CA GLU A 59 1.80 -1.26 16.92
C GLU A 59 2.02 -1.80 15.51
N LEU A 60 2.47 -0.96 14.60
CA LEU A 60 2.71 -1.36 13.21
C LEU A 60 3.86 -2.36 13.11
N HIS A 61 3.64 -3.42 12.33
CA HIS A 61 4.66 -4.41 11.98
C HIS A 61 4.90 -4.40 10.48
N SER A 62 6.09 -4.80 10.07
CA SER A 62 6.41 -4.96 8.65
C SER A 62 5.36 -5.84 7.97
N GLY A 63 4.82 -5.36 6.86
CA GLY A 63 3.79 -6.06 6.12
C GLY A 63 2.38 -5.58 6.39
N ASP A 64 2.16 -4.82 7.46
CA ASP A 64 0.83 -4.26 7.73
C ASP A 64 0.43 -3.31 6.60
N LEU A 65 -0.86 -3.24 6.30
CA LEU A 65 -1.37 -2.33 5.30
C LEU A 65 -1.73 -1.00 5.95
N VAL A 66 -1.32 0.09 5.32
CA VAL A 66 -1.63 1.44 5.79
C VAL A 66 -2.55 2.11 4.77
N PHE A 67 -3.64 2.70 5.27
CA PHE A 67 -4.70 3.25 4.44
C PHE A 67 -4.78 4.77 4.56
N PHE A 68 -5.09 5.41 3.45
CA PHE A 68 -5.08 6.86 3.35
C PHE A 68 -6.33 7.40 2.66
N ASN A 69 -6.63 8.65 2.98
CA ASN A 69 -7.71 9.44 2.39
C ASN A 69 -7.06 10.45 1.44
N ILE A 70 -7.26 10.26 0.14
CA ILE A 70 -6.70 11.18 -0.87
C ILE A 70 -7.85 11.89 -1.57
N ASN A 71 -7.70 13.21 -1.75
CA ASN A 71 -8.68 14.06 -2.41
C ASN A 71 -10.07 13.97 -1.76
N GLY A 72 -10.10 13.86 -0.43
CA GLY A 72 -11.35 13.79 0.31
C GLY A 72 -12.09 12.47 0.20
N LYS A 73 -11.49 11.46 -0.43
CA LYS A 73 -12.12 10.13 -0.57
C LYS A 73 -11.51 9.16 0.44
N PRO A 74 -12.30 8.71 1.44
CA PRO A 74 -11.82 7.74 2.42
C PRO A 74 -11.48 6.41 1.75
N PHE A 75 -10.42 5.75 2.27
CA PHE A 75 -9.96 4.46 1.77
C PHE A 75 -9.70 4.48 0.26
N SER A 76 -9.02 5.54 -0.21
CA SER A 76 -8.69 5.70 -1.62
C SER A 76 -7.26 5.31 -1.96
N HIS A 77 -6.42 5.05 -0.94
CA HIS A 77 -5.03 4.67 -1.16
C HIS A 77 -4.56 3.70 -0.09
N VAL A 78 -3.64 2.80 -0.47
CA VAL A 78 -3.09 1.79 0.42
C VAL A 78 -1.61 1.57 0.11
N GLY A 79 -0.83 1.29 1.16
CA GLY A 79 0.58 0.91 1.02
C GLY A 79 0.91 -0.19 2.01
N ILE A 80 2.16 -0.67 1.97
CA ILE A 80 2.67 -1.72 2.85
C ILE A 80 3.71 -1.12 3.77
N TYR A 81 3.49 -1.26 5.08
CA TYR A 81 4.45 -0.77 6.08
C TYR A 81 5.75 -1.57 6.00
N VAL A 82 6.87 -0.87 5.99
CA VAL A 82 8.19 -1.51 5.97
C VAL A 82 8.79 -1.54 7.37
N SER A 83 9.22 -0.40 7.87
CA SER A 83 9.79 -0.20 9.21
C SER A 83 10.11 1.27 9.40
N ASP A 84 10.39 1.69 10.62
CA ASP A 84 10.85 3.06 10.91
C ASP A 84 9.96 4.15 10.31
N SER A 85 8.65 3.96 10.41
CA SER A 85 7.64 4.87 9.88
C SER A 85 7.63 4.98 8.36
N GLN A 86 8.26 4.05 7.65
CA GLN A 86 8.29 4.04 6.19
C GLN A 86 7.32 3.00 5.63
N PHE A 87 6.76 3.30 4.46
CA PHE A 87 5.89 2.37 3.75
C PHE A 87 6.19 2.42 2.26
N ILE A 88 5.94 1.30 1.57
CA ILE A 88 6.14 1.18 0.14
C ILE A 88 4.78 1.12 -0.55
N HIS A 89 4.64 1.84 -1.66
CA HIS A 89 3.37 1.96 -2.35
C HIS A 89 3.54 2.41 -3.80
N ALA A 90 2.45 2.27 -4.57
CA ALA A 90 2.34 2.82 -5.91
C ALA A 90 1.39 4.03 -5.82
N PRO A 91 1.91 5.26 -5.62
CA PRO A 91 1.07 6.37 -5.20
C PRO A 91 0.15 6.94 -6.28
N SER A 92 0.65 7.19 -7.48
CA SER A 92 -0.16 7.83 -8.51
C SER A 92 0.53 7.84 -9.86
N GLN A 93 -0.24 8.13 -10.89
CA GLN A 93 0.29 8.31 -12.25
C GLN A 93 1.27 9.48 -12.32
N ARG A 94 1.04 10.51 -11.50
CA ARG A 94 1.93 11.68 -11.44
C ARG A 94 3.32 11.31 -10.94
N THR A 95 3.40 10.53 -9.87
CA THR A 95 4.68 10.01 -9.35
C THR A 95 5.25 8.95 -10.29
N GLY A 96 4.38 8.15 -10.89
CA GLY A 96 4.72 7.26 -12.00
C GLY A 96 5.33 5.92 -11.63
N LYS A 97 5.64 5.68 -10.36
CA LYS A 97 6.34 4.44 -9.97
C LYS A 97 6.13 4.07 -8.52
N VAL A 98 6.43 2.80 -8.21
CA VAL A 98 6.49 2.28 -6.85
C VAL A 98 7.67 2.91 -6.12
N LEU A 99 7.44 3.43 -4.92
CA LEU A 99 8.48 4.04 -4.11
C LEU A 99 8.17 3.93 -2.61
N VAL A 100 9.18 4.26 -1.80
CA VAL A 100 9.06 4.30 -0.34
C VAL A 100 8.80 5.74 0.10
N SER A 101 7.85 5.91 1.01
CA SER A 101 7.51 7.21 1.60
C SER A 101 7.51 7.08 3.13
N SER A 102 7.43 8.21 3.83
CA SER A 102 7.40 8.22 5.29
C SER A 102 6.04 8.62 5.82
N LEU A 103 5.57 7.89 6.85
CA LEU A 103 4.35 8.26 7.59
C LEU A 103 4.54 9.57 8.37
N LYS A 104 5.79 10.00 8.56
CA LYS A 104 6.12 11.27 9.20
C LYS A 104 6.08 12.44 8.23
N ASN A 105 6.04 12.18 6.94
CA ASN A 105 5.85 13.20 5.93
C ASN A 105 4.46 13.79 6.14
N ARG A 106 4.38 15.13 6.18
CA ARG A 106 3.14 15.82 6.50
C ARG A 106 1.97 15.45 5.57
N TYR A 107 2.25 15.31 4.30
CA TYR A 107 1.22 14.92 3.33
C TYR A 107 0.55 13.60 3.73
N TRP A 108 1.36 12.58 4.04
CA TRP A 108 0.86 11.24 4.38
C TRP A 108 0.32 11.17 5.79
N GLU A 109 0.97 11.87 6.74
CA GLU A 109 0.51 11.91 8.13
C GLU A 109 -0.92 12.46 8.22
N GLU A 110 -1.21 13.54 7.49
CA GLU A 110 -2.53 14.17 7.52
C GLU A 110 -3.60 13.31 6.85
N ARG A 111 -3.23 12.39 5.97
CA ARG A 111 -4.15 11.55 5.20
C ARG A 111 -4.28 10.13 5.71
N PHE A 112 -3.49 9.77 6.69
CA PHE A 112 -3.53 8.43 7.30
C PHE A 112 -4.89 8.19 7.97
N ILE A 113 -5.52 7.03 7.68
CA ILE A 113 -6.79 6.65 8.27
C ILE A 113 -6.60 5.56 9.32
N CYS A 114 -6.02 4.43 8.93
CA CYS A 114 -5.86 3.27 9.80
C CYS A 114 -4.88 2.29 9.20
N ALA A 115 -4.54 1.27 9.98
CA ALA A 115 -3.73 0.15 9.53
C ALA A 115 -4.47 -1.16 9.73
N ARG A 116 -4.23 -2.13 8.86
CA ARG A 116 -4.85 -3.46 8.91
C ARG A 116 -3.79 -4.52 8.67
N ARG A 117 -4.03 -5.70 9.21
CA ARG A 117 -3.09 -6.83 9.09
C ARG A 117 -3.77 -8.02 8.42
N PRO A 118 -3.23 -8.46 7.28
CA PRO A 118 -3.74 -9.66 6.59
C PRO A 118 -3.57 -10.96 7.38
#